data_6db851b863ff80d48e31e58b28c6f9c4
#
_entry.id   6db851b863ff80d48e31e58b28c6f9c4
#
_cell.length_a   1.000
_cell.length_b   1.000
_cell.length_c   1.000
_cell.angle_alpha   90.00
_cell.angle_beta   90.00
_cell.angle_gamma   90.00
#
_symmetry.space_group_name_H-M   'P 1'
#
loop_
_entity.id
_entity.type
_entity.pdbx_description
1 polymer ?
#
loop_
_entity_poly.entity_id
_entity_poly.type
_entity_poly.pdbx_seq_one_letter_code
_entity_poly.pdbx_strand_id
1 'polypeptide(L)'
;MKKIVRWLALTGAALSLGAAPNVAPPVYEVYAIQYATVPGFKVSNLIAGADTSRRLDLAMSVWLIKSPDGRMILMDAGFKREDLIQRWKPVDYVTPAAALERFGVRREAVTDLIISHVHWDHLDGADLFPNARIWIQKEEYEHHIDSTGKRLASAIDTADATMLYNMKRAGRVTLVDGDAREIIPGITVYIGGKHTYQSQFAGVNTAAGTVVLASDNMYLYENLDKHLPISQTLDAASNLAAQDRMTKIASSPRLIIPGHDPAVYQRFPSVGKGVVRIQ
;
A
#
# COMPACT_ATOMS: atom_id res chain seq x y z
N MET A 1 21.89 37.57 72.58
CA MET A 1 22.35 36.70 71.50
C MET A 1 21.21 36.59 70.45
N LYS A 2 21.31 37.32 69.31
CA LYS A 2 20.27 37.34 68.27
C LYS A 2 20.69 36.35 67.15
N LYS A 3 19.87 35.31 66.90
CA LYS A 3 20.08 34.35 65.81
C LYS A 3 19.55 34.94 64.52
N ILE A 4 20.41 35.12 63.52
CA ILE A 4 20.07 35.53 62.16
C ILE A 4 19.73 34.25 61.38
N VAL A 5 18.48 34.10 60.90
CA VAL A 5 18.05 33.04 60.00
C VAL A 5 18.22 33.58 58.58
N ARG A 6 19.11 32.96 57.81
CA ARG A 6 19.29 33.24 56.38
C ARG A 6 18.36 32.37 55.57
N TRP A 7 17.43 32.97 54.81
CA TRP A 7 16.63 32.30 53.83
C TRP A 7 17.43 32.19 52.51
N LEU A 8 17.64 30.93 52.04
CA LEU A 8 18.14 30.68 50.69
C LEU A 8 16.92 30.68 49.74
N ALA A 9 16.89 31.61 48.82
CA ALA A 9 15.93 31.60 47.71
C ALA A 9 16.46 30.66 46.64
N LEU A 10 15.76 29.52 46.40
CA LEU A 10 15.98 28.68 45.24
C LEU A 10 15.25 29.33 44.02
N THR A 11 16.00 29.87 43.10
CA THR A 11 15.50 30.27 41.80
C THR A 11 15.40 29.03 40.92
N GLY A 12 14.18 28.53 40.76
CA GLY A 12 13.86 27.47 39.78
C GLY A 12 13.93 28.03 38.37
N ALA A 13 14.88 27.59 37.56
CA ALA A 13 14.88 27.83 36.12
C ALA A 13 13.84 26.96 35.48
N ALA A 14 12.75 27.56 35.01
CA ALA A 14 11.76 26.89 34.18
C ALA A 14 12.35 26.66 32.78
N LEU A 15 12.69 25.40 32.46
CA LEU A 15 13.01 24.99 31.11
C LEU A 15 11.74 25.07 30.28
N SER A 16 11.61 26.09 29.44
CA SER A 16 10.59 26.12 28.39
C SER A 16 10.89 25.04 27.36
N LEU A 17 10.13 23.96 27.36
CA LEU A 17 10.06 23.01 26.26
C LEU A 17 9.53 23.77 25.06
N GLY A 18 10.41 24.23 24.18
CA GLY A 18 10.05 24.80 22.90
C GLY A 18 9.24 23.77 22.11
N ALA A 19 8.03 24.14 21.67
CA ALA A 19 7.26 23.31 20.75
C ALA A 19 8.12 23.07 19.49
N ALA A 20 8.28 21.81 19.09
CA ALA A 20 8.94 21.48 17.84
C ALA A 20 8.27 22.24 16.69
N PRO A 21 9.03 22.78 15.72
CA PRO A 21 8.44 23.49 14.59
C PRO A 21 7.45 22.57 13.89
N ASN A 22 6.25 23.06 13.68
CA ASN A 22 5.19 22.36 12.95
C ASN A 22 5.57 22.35 11.45
N VAL A 23 6.44 21.41 11.06
CA VAL A 23 6.84 21.25 9.66
C VAL A 23 5.69 20.61 8.92
N ALA A 24 5.17 21.29 7.88
CA ALA A 24 4.12 20.73 7.04
C ALA A 24 4.58 19.39 6.45
N PRO A 25 3.68 18.39 6.35
CA PRO A 25 4.06 17.08 5.81
C PRO A 25 4.52 17.21 4.36
N PRO A 26 5.48 16.36 3.91
CA PRO A 26 5.94 16.34 2.53
C PRO A 26 4.80 16.18 1.54
N VAL A 27 4.93 16.80 0.37
CA VAL A 27 3.99 16.70 -0.75
C VAL A 27 4.59 15.74 -1.77
N TYR A 28 3.92 14.60 -1.98
CA TYR A 28 4.38 13.53 -2.84
C TYR A 28 3.82 13.62 -4.26
N GLU A 29 4.52 13.02 -5.22
CA GLU A 29 3.98 12.67 -6.53
C GLU A 29 3.62 11.18 -6.53
N VAL A 30 2.43 10.83 -7.06
CA VAL A 30 1.95 9.44 -7.13
C VAL A 30 1.76 9.03 -8.59
N TYR A 31 2.24 7.82 -8.92
CA TYR A 31 2.13 7.24 -10.25
C TYR A 31 1.58 5.83 -10.17
N ALA A 32 0.64 5.49 -11.06
CA ALA A 32 0.27 4.10 -11.30
C ALA A 32 1.13 3.57 -12.45
N ILE A 33 1.78 2.44 -12.24
CA ILE A 33 2.68 1.79 -13.21
C ILE A 33 2.14 0.40 -13.50
N GLN A 34 1.60 0.22 -14.71
CA GLN A 34 1.11 -1.07 -15.19
C GLN A 34 2.30 -1.92 -15.67
N TYR A 35 2.41 -3.13 -15.15
CA TYR A 35 3.45 -4.08 -15.52
C TYR A 35 2.91 -5.29 -16.29
N ALA A 36 1.58 -5.49 -16.30
CA ALA A 36 0.92 -6.55 -17.04
C ALA A 36 -0.58 -6.29 -17.20
N THR A 37 -1.23 -7.11 -18.03
CA THR A 37 -2.69 -7.21 -18.13
C THR A 37 -3.10 -8.67 -18.06
N VAL A 38 -4.08 -9.04 -17.22
CA VAL A 38 -4.70 -10.38 -17.23
C VAL A 38 -5.99 -10.29 -18.04
N PRO A 39 -6.04 -10.87 -19.25
CA PRO A 39 -7.18 -10.70 -20.15
C PRO A 39 -8.41 -11.51 -19.72
N GLY A 40 -9.59 -10.97 -19.99
CA GLY A 40 -10.86 -11.68 -19.89
C GLY A 40 -11.24 -12.12 -18.47
N PHE A 41 -10.76 -11.43 -17.42
CA PHE A 41 -11.06 -11.77 -16.04
C PHE A 41 -12.55 -11.58 -15.71
N LYS A 42 -13.14 -12.49 -14.93
CA LYS A 42 -14.56 -12.41 -14.56
C LYS A 42 -14.81 -11.27 -13.55
N VAL A 43 -15.69 -10.33 -13.91
CA VAL A 43 -16.05 -9.22 -13.02
C VAL A 43 -16.73 -9.73 -11.74
N SER A 44 -17.45 -10.85 -11.80
CA SER A 44 -18.04 -11.49 -10.62
C SER A 44 -17.04 -12.00 -9.59
N ASN A 45 -15.74 -12.14 -9.96
CA ASN A 45 -14.69 -12.44 -9.02
C ASN A 45 -14.13 -11.18 -8.34
N LEU A 46 -14.53 -9.99 -8.81
CA LEU A 46 -14.08 -8.69 -8.29
C LEU A 46 -15.18 -7.98 -7.51
N ILE A 47 -16.43 -8.07 -8.00
CA ILE A 47 -17.59 -7.38 -7.41
C ILE A 47 -18.63 -8.43 -7.02
N ALA A 48 -19.03 -8.42 -5.77
CA ALA A 48 -20.07 -9.31 -5.27
C ALA A 48 -21.41 -9.05 -5.98
N GLY A 49 -22.03 -10.12 -6.47
CA GLY A 49 -23.31 -10.06 -7.18
C GLY A 49 -23.25 -9.53 -8.62
N ALA A 50 -22.06 -9.27 -9.17
CA ALA A 50 -21.92 -8.86 -10.57
C ALA A 50 -22.31 -9.99 -11.54
N ASP A 51 -22.81 -9.61 -12.72
CA ASP A 51 -23.13 -10.54 -13.79
C ASP A 51 -21.93 -11.45 -14.15
N THR A 52 -22.15 -12.76 -14.10
CA THR A 52 -21.12 -13.79 -14.31
C THR A 52 -20.62 -13.85 -15.76
N SER A 53 -21.33 -13.26 -16.71
CA SER A 53 -20.93 -13.17 -18.12
C SER A 53 -19.93 -12.03 -18.39
N ARG A 54 -19.92 -11.00 -17.53
CA ARG A 54 -19.02 -9.83 -17.69
C ARG A 54 -17.56 -10.22 -17.56
N ARG A 55 -16.76 -9.66 -18.46
CA ARG A 55 -15.30 -9.83 -18.49
C ARG A 55 -14.62 -8.46 -18.54
N LEU A 56 -13.43 -8.41 -18.01
CA LEU A 56 -12.58 -7.24 -17.97
C LEU A 56 -11.12 -7.66 -18.17
N ASP A 57 -10.35 -6.87 -18.87
CA ASP A 57 -8.90 -7.01 -18.91
C ASP A 57 -8.31 -6.32 -17.66
N LEU A 58 -7.85 -7.15 -16.71
CA LEU A 58 -7.43 -6.70 -15.39
C LEU A 58 -6.07 -6.01 -15.47
N ALA A 59 -5.95 -4.79 -14.96
CA ALA A 59 -4.68 -4.11 -14.89
C ALA A 59 -3.85 -4.61 -13.68
N MET A 60 -2.63 -5.07 -13.94
CA MET A 60 -1.68 -5.45 -12.91
C MET A 60 -0.71 -4.28 -12.71
N SER A 61 -0.76 -3.68 -11.53
CA SER A 61 -0.12 -2.38 -11.26
C SER A 61 0.68 -2.37 -9.96
N VAL A 62 1.68 -1.51 -9.91
CA VAL A 62 2.31 -1.04 -8.67
C VAL A 62 2.21 0.48 -8.61
N TRP A 63 2.21 1.05 -7.42
CA TRP A 63 2.10 2.50 -7.25
C TRP A 63 3.42 3.08 -6.75
N LEU A 64 4.02 3.95 -7.55
CA LEU A 64 5.22 4.69 -7.18
C LEU A 64 4.85 6.01 -6.51
N ILE A 65 5.40 6.23 -5.33
CA ILE A 65 5.26 7.45 -4.53
C ILE A 65 6.64 8.10 -4.46
N LYS A 66 6.81 9.25 -5.13
CA LYS A 66 8.08 10.00 -5.16
C LYS A 66 8.04 11.10 -4.11
N SER A 67 9.00 11.05 -3.20
CA SER A 67 9.19 12.07 -2.19
C SER A 67 9.96 13.28 -2.74
N PRO A 68 9.69 14.50 -2.25
CA PRO A 68 10.47 15.68 -2.62
C PRO A 68 11.95 15.60 -2.22
N ASP A 69 12.33 14.77 -1.25
CA ASP A 69 13.71 14.50 -0.86
C ASP A 69 14.41 13.42 -1.72
N GLY A 70 13.73 12.91 -2.76
CA GLY A 70 14.27 11.94 -3.70
C GLY A 70 14.04 10.47 -3.32
N ARG A 71 13.40 10.16 -2.18
CA ARG A 71 13.03 8.78 -1.84
C ARG A 71 11.99 8.24 -2.81
N MET A 72 12.14 6.96 -3.18
CA MET A 72 11.22 6.21 -4.02
C MET A 72 10.53 5.16 -3.16
N ILE A 73 9.23 5.29 -2.98
CA ILE A 73 8.40 4.41 -2.17
C ILE A 73 7.45 3.69 -3.11
N LEU A 74 7.28 2.38 -2.95
CA LEU A 74 6.26 1.63 -3.70
C LEU A 74 5.14 1.19 -2.77
N MET A 75 3.93 1.17 -3.28
CA MET A 75 2.86 0.37 -2.74
C MET A 75 2.63 -0.82 -3.66
N ASP A 76 2.68 -2.01 -3.06
CA ASP A 76 2.70 -3.33 -3.65
C ASP A 76 3.90 -3.61 -4.56
N ALA A 77 4.24 -4.88 -4.72
CA ALA A 77 5.44 -5.34 -5.41
C ALA A 77 5.15 -6.12 -6.70
N GLY A 78 3.89 -6.44 -6.95
CA GLY A 78 3.50 -7.29 -8.06
C GLY A 78 4.05 -8.72 -7.92
N PHE A 79 4.19 -9.42 -9.05
CA PHE A 79 4.70 -10.78 -9.07
C PHE A 79 5.77 -11.00 -10.13
N LYS A 80 6.53 -12.10 -9.98
CA LYS A 80 7.64 -12.45 -10.88
C LYS A 80 7.80 -13.95 -11.15
N ARG A 81 7.18 -14.84 -10.33
CA ARG A 81 7.38 -16.29 -10.46
C ARG A 81 6.76 -16.82 -11.75
N GLU A 82 7.51 -17.71 -12.39
CA GLU A 82 7.16 -18.30 -13.68
C GLU A 82 5.86 -19.13 -13.61
N ASP A 83 5.60 -19.85 -12.51
CA ASP A 83 4.38 -20.63 -12.32
C ASP A 83 3.12 -19.73 -12.29
N LEU A 84 3.24 -18.53 -11.74
CA LEU A 84 2.18 -17.53 -11.74
C LEU A 84 1.96 -16.94 -13.15
N ILE A 85 3.05 -16.67 -13.87
CA ILE A 85 2.99 -16.19 -15.26
C ILE A 85 2.31 -17.24 -16.16
N GLN A 86 2.68 -18.50 -16.03
CA GLN A 86 2.05 -19.59 -16.78
C GLN A 86 0.57 -19.81 -16.41
N ARG A 87 0.23 -19.67 -15.14
CA ARG A 87 -1.12 -19.83 -14.61
C ARG A 87 -2.07 -18.73 -15.09
N TRP A 88 -1.66 -17.47 -14.98
CA TRP A 88 -2.50 -16.31 -15.26
C TRP A 88 -2.38 -15.78 -16.69
N LYS A 89 -1.32 -16.21 -17.41
CA LYS A 89 -1.05 -15.85 -18.81
C LYS A 89 -1.23 -14.35 -19.09
N PRO A 90 -0.56 -13.49 -18.30
CA PRO A 90 -0.67 -12.06 -18.50
C PRO A 90 -0.09 -11.68 -19.87
N VAL A 91 -0.69 -10.68 -20.51
CA VAL A 91 -0.15 -10.07 -21.72
C VAL A 91 0.60 -8.79 -21.36
N ASP A 92 1.51 -8.37 -22.25
CA ASP A 92 2.40 -7.22 -22.06
C ASP A 92 3.21 -7.26 -20.76
N TYR A 93 3.41 -8.46 -20.22
CA TYR A 93 4.09 -8.67 -18.95
C TYR A 93 5.56 -8.27 -19.00
N VAL A 94 5.97 -7.53 -17.98
CA VAL A 94 7.35 -7.35 -17.55
C VAL A 94 7.38 -7.46 -16.04
N THR A 95 8.54 -7.72 -15.43
CA THR A 95 8.62 -7.66 -13.98
C THR A 95 8.32 -6.23 -13.49
N PRO A 96 7.74 -6.06 -12.30
CA PRO A 96 7.51 -4.72 -11.72
C PRO A 96 8.77 -3.85 -11.70
N ALA A 97 9.93 -4.43 -11.38
CA ALA A 97 11.21 -3.74 -11.44
C ALA A 97 11.54 -3.23 -12.85
N ALA A 98 11.34 -4.06 -13.89
CA ALA A 98 11.57 -3.64 -15.26
C ALA A 98 10.57 -2.57 -15.72
N ALA A 99 9.34 -2.59 -15.22
CA ALA A 99 8.36 -1.52 -15.47
C ALA A 99 8.81 -0.18 -14.86
N LEU A 100 9.32 -0.18 -13.63
CA LEU A 100 9.92 1.00 -13.01
C LEU A 100 11.14 1.50 -13.78
N GLU A 101 12.02 0.60 -14.20
CA GLU A 101 13.24 0.95 -14.96
C GLU A 101 12.91 1.63 -16.29
N ARG A 102 11.84 1.20 -16.98
CA ARG A 102 11.31 1.89 -18.18
C ARG A 102 10.83 3.30 -17.88
N PHE A 103 10.40 3.57 -16.66
CA PHE A 103 10.02 4.90 -16.18
C PHE A 103 11.22 5.68 -15.60
N GLY A 104 12.43 5.15 -15.66
CA GLY A 104 13.67 5.80 -15.21
C GLY A 104 13.95 5.62 -13.71
N VAL A 105 13.30 4.69 -13.03
CA VAL A 105 13.52 4.39 -11.61
C VAL A 105 14.19 3.04 -11.46
N ARG A 106 15.44 3.03 -11.00
CA ARG A 106 16.15 1.78 -10.73
C ARG A 106 15.57 1.09 -9.49
N ARG A 107 15.51 -0.22 -9.50
CA ARG A 107 15.01 -1.03 -8.37
C ARG A 107 15.79 -0.82 -7.07
N GLU A 108 17.10 -0.52 -7.18
CA GLU A 108 17.94 -0.23 -6.01
C GLU A 108 17.63 1.14 -5.37
N ALA A 109 16.96 2.04 -6.09
CA ALA A 109 16.54 3.34 -5.60
C ALA A 109 15.27 3.29 -4.75
N VAL A 110 14.53 2.16 -4.78
CA VAL A 110 13.35 1.98 -3.95
C VAL A 110 13.78 1.76 -2.51
N THR A 111 13.36 2.68 -1.63
CA THR A 111 13.76 2.70 -0.21
C THR A 111 12.73 2.05 0.71
N ASP A 112 11.47 2.08 0.31
CA ASP A 112 10.34 1.59 1.09
C ASP A 112 9.33 0.87 0.19
N LEU A 113 8.71 -0.18 0.73
CA LEU A 113 7.73 -0.99 0.07
C LEU A 113 6.55 -1.21 1.02
N ILE A 114 5.41 -0.64 0.71
CA ILE A 114 4.17 -0.79 1.48
C ILE A 114 3.43 -1.98 0.89
N ILE A 115 3.37 -3.10 1.58
CA ILE A 115 2.62 -4.28 1.15
C ILE A 115 1.20 -4.17 1.70
N SER A 116 0.24 -4.07 0.81
CA SER A 116 -1.18 -3.96 1.16
C SER A 116 -1.70 -5.22 1.85
N HIS A 117 -1.30 -6.39 1.33
CA HIS A 117 -1.67 -7.71 1.85
C HIS A 117 -0.78 -8.80 1.23
N VAL A 118 -0.97 -10.05 1.67
CA VAL A 118 -0.04 -11.15 1.36
C VAL A 118 -0.33 -11.94 0.08
N HIS A 119 -1.29 -11.54 -0.76
CA HIS A 119 -1.51 -12.24 -2.02
C HIS A 119 -0.31 -12.12 -2.96
N TRP A 120 -0.16 -13.12 -3.80
CA TRP A 120 0.97 -13.30 -4.72
C TRP A 120 1.22 -12.09 -5.64
N ASP A 121 0.18 -11.45 -6.14
CA ASP A 121 0.26 -10.32 -7.07
C ASP A 121 0.55 -8.96 -6.41
N HIS A 122 0.69 -8.96 -5.08
CA HIS A 122 1.09 -7.81 -4.29
C HIS A 122 2.43 -8.01 -3.58
N LEU A 123 2.82 -9.28 -3.29
CA LEU A 123 3.96 -9.60 -2.45
C LEU A 123 5.12 -10.29 -3.18
N ASP A 124 4.87 -11.18 -4.16
CA ASP A 124 5.89 -12.06 -4.76
C ASP A 124 7.09 -11.31 -5.37
N GLY A 125 6.87 -10.09 -5.86
CA GLY A 125 7.92 -9.23 -6.39
C GLY A 125 8.76 -8.47 -5.36
N ALA A 126 8.53 -8.63 -4.05
CA ALA A 126 9.16 -7.80 -3.02
C ALA A 126 10.70 -7.91 -2.98
N ASP A 127 11.27 -9.06 -3.29
CA ASP A 127 12.72 -9.25 -3.33
C ASP A 127 13.41 -8.68 -4.59
N LEU A 128 12.63 -8.21 -5.58
CA LEU A 128 13.16 -7.42 -6.70
C LEU A 128 13.76 -6.09 -6.24
N PHE A 129 13.39 -5.60 -5.05
CA PHE A 129 13.78 -4.31 -4.49
C PHE A 129 14.74 -4.49 -3.31
N PRO A 130 16.06 -4.67 -3.56
CA PRO A 130 17.00 -5.16 -2.56
C PRO A 130 17.20 -4.22 -1.37
N ASN A 131 17.02 -2.92 -1.56
CA ASN A 131 17.24 -1.90 -0.54
C ASN A 131 15.97 -1.48 0.19
N ALA A 132 14.80 -1.97 -0.24
CA ALA A 132 13.52 -1.54 0.33
C ALA A 132 13.28 -2.10 1.73
N ARG A 133 12.82 -1.24 2.63
CA ARG A 133 12.17 -1.62 3.88
C ARG A 133 10.71 -1.94 3.59
N ILE A 134 10.22 -3.04 4.12
CA ILE A 134 8.83 -3.50 3.92
C ILE A 134 7.98 -3.05 5.10
N TRP A 135 6.81 -2.48 4.80
CA TRP A 135 5.78 -2.08 5.75
C TRP A 135 4.54 -2.94 5.53
N ILE A 136 4.17 -3.76 6.49
CA ILE A 136 2.99 -4.65 6.44
C ILE A 136 2.31 -4.66 7.80
N GLN A 137 0.99 -4.82 7.84
CA GLN A 137 0.25 -4.94 9.09
C GLN A 137 0.75 -6.14 9.90
N LYS A 138 0.93 -5.94 11.20
CA LYS A 138 1.46 -6.96 12.12
C LYS A 138 0.57 -8.20 12.14
N GLU A 139 -0.73 -8.02 12.29
CA GLU A 139 -1.67 -9.13 12.34
C GLU A 139 -1.81 -9.83 10.97
N GLU A 140 -1.61 -9.12 9.84
CA GLU A 140 -1.55 -9.74 8.52
C GLU A 140 -0.37 -10.70 8.44
N TYR A 141 0.82 -10.24 8.87
CA TYR A 141 2.01 -11.08 8.89
C TYR A 141 1.85 -12.27 9.85
N GLU A 142 1.45 -12.04 11.10
CA GLU A 142 1.39 -13.04 12.17
C GLU A 142 0.29 -14.09 11.93
N HIS A 143 -0.81 -13.72 11.24
CA HIS A 143 -1.85 -14.66 10.84
C HIS A 143 -1.37 -15.66 9.79
N HIS A 144 -0.47 -15.24 8.89
CA HIS A 144 -0.07 -16.02 7.72
C HIS A 144 1.26 -16.76 7.90
N ILE A 145 2.13 -16.31 8.82
CA ILE A 145 3.50 -16.80 8.97
C ILE A 145 3.83 -17.00 10.45
N ASP A 146 4.24 -18.21 10.82
CA ASP A 146 4.64 -18.50 12.20
C ASP A 146 6.07 -18.02 12.52
N SER A 147 6.48 -18.22 13.77
CA SER A 147 7.81 -17.85 14.27
C SER A 147 8.99 -18.57 13.59
N THR A 148 8.72 -19.62 12.82
CA THR A 148 9.73 -20.41 12.09
C THR A 148 9.75 -20.08 10.59
N GLY A 149 8.82 -19.25 10.11
CA GLY A 149 8.65 -18.94 8.68
C GLY A 149 7.72 -19.90 7.93
N LYS A 150 7.05 -20.80 8.65
CA LYS A 150 6.09 -21.71 8.05
C LYS A 150 4.78 -20.99 7.76
N ARG A 151 4.22 -21.27 6.59
CA ARG A 151 2.89 -20.79 6.19
C ARG A 151 1.80 -21.37 7.09
N LEU A 152 0.93 -20.50 7.63
CA LEU A 152 -0.21 -20.87 8.48
C LEU A 152 -1.55 -20.85 7.73
N ALA A 153 -1.73 -19.93 6.77
CA ALA A 153 -2.98 -19.73 6.05
C ALA A 153 -2.80 -19.76 4.53
N SER A 154 -3.88 -20.04 3.80
CA SER A 154 -3.83 -20.29 2.35
C SER A 154 -3.72 -19.03 1.48
N ALA A 155 -3.97 -17.85 2.03
CA ALA A 155 -3.91 -16.59 1.27
C ALA A 155 -2.48 -16.22 0.82
N ILE A 156 -1.45 -16.74 1.50
CA ILE A 156 -0.05 -16.56 1.10
C ILE A 156 0.51 -17.86 0.51
N ASP A 157 1.35 -17.78 -0.50
CA ASP A 157 2.09 -18.93 -1.00
C ASP A 157 3.27 -19.29 -0.08
N THR A 158 3.69 -20.56 -0.08
CA THR A 158 4.81 -21.00 0.76
C THR A 158 6.13 -20.31 0.40
N ALA A 159 6.36 -20.06 -0.88
CA ALA A 159 7.55 -19.32 -1.34
C ALA A 159 7.57 -17.89 -0.79
N ASP A 160 6.42 -17.19 -0.86
CA ASP A 160 6.27 -15.82 -0.40
C ASP A 160 6.36 -15.72 1.12
N ALA A 161 5.79 -16.69 1.85
CA ALA A 161 5.93 -16.78 3.30
C ALA A 161 7.41 -16.93 3.72
N THR A 162 8.13 -17.81 3.05
CA THR A 162 9.57 -18.02 3.30
C THR A 162 10.38 -16.77 2.95
N MET A 163 10.10 -16.14 1.82
CA MET A 163 10.75 -14.90 1.39
C MET A 163 10.54 -13.78 2.43
N LEU A 164 9.30 -13.51 2.80
CA LEU A 164 8.96 -12.44 3.74
C LEU A 164 9.54 -12.69 5.14
N TYR A 165 9.53 -13.95 5.60
CA TYR A 165 10.18 -14.34 6.86
C TYR A 165 11.69 -14.07 6.84
N ASN A 166 12.38 -14.45 5.75
CA ASN A 166 13.82 -14.22 5.62
C ASN A 166 14.13 -12.71 5.58
N MET A 167 13.32 -11.91 4.90
CA MET A 167 13.42 -10.45 4.90
C MET A 167 13.23 -9.87 6.31
N LYS A 168 12.29 -10.39 7.09
CA LYS A 168 12.09 -9.99 8.48
C LYS A 168 13.31 -10.31 9.33
N ARG A 169 13.88 -11.51 9.18
CA ARG A 169 15.12 -11.88 9.88
C ARG A 169 16.32 -11.02 9.50
N ALA A 170 16.35 -10.52 8.27
CA ALA A 170 17.36 -9.56 7.80
C ALA A 170 17.11 -8.11 8.27
N GLY A 171 16.08 -7.86 9.09
CA GLY A 171 15.75 -6.53 9.60
C GLY A 171 15.09 -5.60 8.58
N ARG A 172 14.60 -6.15 7.46
CA ARG A 172 13.99 -5.40 6.37
C ARG A 172 12.47 -5.22 6.49
N VAL A 173 11.81 -5.89 7.43
CA VAL A 173 10.35 -5.81 7.61
C VAL A 173 10.03 -5.06 8.88
N THR A 174 9.21 -4.04 8.76
CA THR A 174 8.58 -3.32 9.86
C THR A 174 7.12 -3.72 9.95
N LEU A 175 6.73 -4.30 11.06
CA LEU A 175 5.36 -4.65 11.35
C LEU A 175 4.63 -3.41 11.86
N VAL A 176 3.59 -3.01 11.13
CA VAL A 176 2.73 -1.88 11.53
C VAL A 176 1.70 -2.39 12.53
N ASP A 177 1.72 -1.87 13.73
CA ASP A 177 0.80 -2.28 14.80
C ASP A 177 -0.33 -1.26 14.93
N GLY A 178 -1.52 -1.66 14.49
CA GLY A 178 -2.75 -0.89 14.59
C GLY A 178 -3.09 -0.03 13.38
N ASP A 179 -4.18 0.69 13.55
CA ASP A 179 -4.84 1.45 12.50
C ASP A 179 -4.38 2.92 12.44
N ALA A 180 -4.59 3.57 11.28
CA ALA A 180 -4.28 4.98 11.02
C ALA A 180 -2.83 5.34 11.44
N ARG A 181 -1.88 4.53 11.03
CA ARG A 181 -0.47 4.75 11.37
C ARG A 181 0.24 5.55 10.29
N GLU A 182 0.74 6.72 10.64
CA GLU A 182 1.69 7.44 9.82
C GLU A 182 3.03 6.69 9.87
N ILE A 183 3.37 6.01 8.78
CA ILE A 183 4.59 5.17 8.68
C ILE A 183 5.79 5.95 8.11
N ILE A 184 5.50 6.95 7.31
CA ILE A 184 6.42 7.91 6.73
C ILE A 184 5.70 9.26 6.79
N PRO A 185 6.36 10.39 7.14
CA PRO A 185 5.68 11.68 7.21
C PRO A 185 4.85 11.97 5.95
N GLY A 186 3.55 12.21 6.10
CA GLY A 186 2.61 12.41 4.99
C GLY A 186 2.09 11.14 4.30
N ILE A 187 2.47 9.95 4.78
CA ILE A 187 1.94 8.66 4.32
C ILE A 187 1.39 7.89 5.52
N THR A 188 0.08 7.71 5.54
CA THR A 188 -0.63 6.98 6.59
C THR A 188 -1.22 5.70 6.02
N VAL A 189 -1.03 4.57 6.71
CA VAL A 189 -1.69 3.31 6.37
C VAL A 189 -2.86 3.05 7.31
N TYR A 190 -3.90 2.46 6.76
CA TYR A 190 -5.16 2.19 7.44
C TYR A 190 -5.52 0.72 7.30
N ILE A 191 -6.08 0.13 8.33
CA ILE A 191 -6.66 -1.22 8.26
C ILE A 191 -7.80 -1.21 7.23
N GLY A 192 -7.76 -2.15 6.33
CA GLY A 192 -8.68 -2.28 5.20
C GLY A 192 -9.92 -3.12 5.50
N GLY A 193 -10.59 -3.55 4.45
CA GLY A 193 -11.90 -4.19 4.48
C GLY A 193 -11.88 -5.72 4.49
N LYS A 194 -10.95 -6.37 5.16
CA LYS A 194 -10.93 -7.83 5.30
C LYS A 194 -10.86 -8.58 3.97
N HIS A 195 -10.16 -8.03 2.97
CA HIS A 195 -9.82 -8.78 1.76
C HIS A 195 -8.95 -10.01 2.10
N THR A 196 -7.93 -9.79 2.92
CA THR A 196 -7.23 -10.82 3.71
C THR A 196 -7.47 -10.57 5.19
N TYR A 197 -6.76 -11.25 6.08
CA TYR A 197 -6.99 -11.16 7.52
C TYR A 197 -6.91 -9.72 8.04
N GLN A 198 -5.86 -8.98 7.66
CA GLN A 198 -5.70 -7.56 7.99
C GLN A 198 -5.02 -6.79 6.85
N SER A 199 -5.65 -6.80 5.66
CA SER A 199 -5.22 -5.96 4.53
C SER A 199 -5.20 -4.48 4.91
N GLN A 200 -4.33 -3.69 4.26
CA GLN A 200 -4.25 -2.24 4.47
C GLN A 200 -4.39 -1.47 3.16
N PHE A 201 -4.77 -0.20 3.27
CA PHE A 201 -4.71 0.79 2.21
C PHE A 201 -3.91 2.01 2.68
N ALA A 202 -3.44 2.85 1.76
CA ALA A 202 -2.61 4.00 2.10
C ALA A 202 -3.26 5.33 1.71
N GLY A 203 -3.15 6.35 2.57
CA GLY A 203 -3.40 7.75 2.27
C GLY A 203 -2.07 8.47 2.07
N VAL A 204 -1.92 9.19 0.97
CA VAL A 204 -0.70 9.89 0.58
C VAL A 204 -0.98 11.37 0.39
N ASN A 205 -0.24 12.25 1.08
CA ASN A 205 -0.36 13.69 0.93
C ASN A 205 0.25 14.16 -0.39
N THR A 206 -0.55 14.76 -1.28
CA THR A 206 -0.11 15.25 -2.59
C THR A 206 -0.51 16.72 -2.80
N ALA A 207 -0.03 17.34 -3.89
CA ALA A 207 -0.45 18.70 -4.25
C ALA A 207 -1.95 18.80 -4.59
N ALA A 208 -2.58 17.69 -5.00
CA ALA A 208 -4.03 17.62 -5.25
C ALA A 208 -4.84 17.29 -3.98
N GLY A 209 -4.18 17.14 -2.83
CA GLY A 209 -4.76 16.67 -1.58
C GLY A 209 -4.40 15.22 -1.28
N THR A 210 -5.16 14.56 -0.41
CA THR A 210 -4.91 13.17 -0.03
C THR A 210 -5.38 12.22 -1.13
N VAL A 211 -4.43 11.48 -1.71
CA VAL A 211 -4.69 10.33 -2.58
C VAL A 211 -4.83 9.09 -1.71
N VAL A 212 -5.85 8.27 -1.96
CA VAL A 212 -6.02 6.96 -1.33
C VAL A 212 -5.68 5.87 -2.34
N LEU A 213 -4.68 5.05 -2.03
CA LEU A 213 -4.34 3.85 -2.77
C LEU A 213 -5.04 2.67 -2.09
N ALA A 214 -6.15 2.23 -2.67
CA ALA A 214 -7.06 1.26 -2.06
C ALA A 214 -6.53 -0.17 -2.12
N SER A 215 -5.70 -0.48 -3.12
CA SER A 215 -5.33 -1.87 -3.45
C SER A 215 -6.59 -2.76 -3.53
N ASP A 216 -6.55 -3.99 -3.09
CA ASP A 216 -7.66 -4.94 -3.22
C ASP A 216 -8.79 -4.74 -2.21
N ASN A 217 -8.70 -3.69 -1.36
CA ASN A 217 -9.88 -3.28 -0.60
C ASN A 217 -10.97 -2.66 -1.51
N MET A 218 -10.60 -2.30 -2.75
CA MET A 218 -11.47 -1.87 -3.83
C MET A 218 -10.84 -2.25 -5.17
N TYR A 219 -11.38 -3.24 -5.86
CA TYR A 219 -10.82 -3.71 -7.13
C TYR A 219 -11.06 -2.75 -8.30
N LEU A 220 -12.29 -2.25 -8.41
CA LEU A 220 -12.76 -1.39 -9.49
C LEU A 220 -13.45 -0.15 -8.94
N TYR A 221 -13.48 0.93 -9.71
CA TYR A 221 -14.28 2.12 -9.38
C TYR A 221 -15.76 1.77 -9.16
N GLU A 222 -16.27 0.76 -9.87
CA GLU A 222 -17.64 0.30 -9.73
C GLU A 222 -17.98 -0.19 -8.30
N ASN A 223 -16.99 -0.70 -7.54
CA ASN A 223 -17.20 -1.03 -6.12
C ASN A 223 -17.67 0.21 -5.34
N LEU A 224 -16.96 1.33 -5.52
CA LEU A 224 -17.27 2.59 -4.85
C LEU A 224 -18.55 3.24 -5.44
N ASP A 225 -18.63 3.34 -6.78
CA ASP A 225 -19.72 4.04 -7.48
C ASP A 225 -21.09 3.42 -7.16
N LYS A 226 -21.14 2.10 -6.95
CA LYS A 226 -22.36 1.37 -6.62
C LYS A 226 -22.46 0.92 -5.18
N HIS A 227 -21.45 1.24 -4.35
CA HIS A 227 -21.32 0.79 -2.97
C HIS A 227 -21.51 -0.73 -2.84
N LEU A 228 -20.76 -1.48 -3.64
CA LEU A 228 -20.78 -2.94 -3.67
C LEU A 228 -19.49 -3.49 -3.06
N PRO A 229 -19.56 -4.52 -2.20
CA PRO A 229 -18.36 -5.12 -1.66
C PRO A 229 -17.59 -5.87 -2.76
N ILE A 230 -16.29 -6.01 -2.54
CA ILE A 230 -15.49 -6.93 -3.34
C ILE A 230 -15.97 -8.36 -3.12
N SER A 231 -15.87 -9.22 -4.14
CA SER A 231 -16.33 -10.62 -4.01
C SER A 231 -15.38 -11.48 -3.18
N GLN A 232 -14.10 -11.12 -3.12
CA GLN A 232 -13.10 -11.84 -2.33
C GLN A 232 -12.83 -11.11 -1.01
N THR A 233 -13.78 -11.12 -0.09
CA THR A 233 -13.62 -10.57 1.26
C THR A 233 -14.07 -11.57 2.31
N LEU A 234 -13.42 -11.57 3.46
CA LEU A 234 -13.81 -12.34 4.64
C LEU A 234 -15.03 -11.73 5.35
N ASP A 235 -15.32 -10.44 5.11
CA ASP A 235 -16.41 -9.69 5.72
C ASP A 235 -16.85 -8.54 4.82
N ALA A 236 -18.00 -8.72 4.18
CA ALA A 236 -18.56 -7.72 3.26
C ALA A 236 -18.91 -6.39 3.95
N ALA A 237 -19.41 -6.43 5.19
CA ALA A 237 -19.76 -5.22 5.93
C ALA A 237 -18.49 -4.42 6.28
N SER A 238 -17.41 -5.10 6.68
CA SER A 238 -16.10 -4.49 6.90
C SER A 238 -15.53 -3.86 5.60
N ASN A 239 -15.73 -4.52 4.45
CA ASN A 239 -15.27 -3.99 3.17
C ASN A 239 -16.03 -2.71 2.78
N LEU A 240 -17.36 -2.67 2.93
CA LEU A 240 -18.15 -1.45 2.69
C LEU A 240 -17.75 -0.32 3.64
N ALA A 241 -17.55 -0.63 4.93
CA ALA A 241 -17.08 0.37 5.89
C ALA A 241 -15.69 0.93 5.53
N ALA A 242 -14.80 0.10 4.95
CA ALA A 242 -13.51 0.58 4.44
C ALA A 242 -13.68 1.50 3.23
N GLN A 243 -14.60 1.23 2.30
CA GLN A 243 -14.92 2.12 1.17
C GLN A 243 -15.47 3.47 1.67
N ASP A 244 -16.40 3.46 2.63
CA ASP A 244 -16.91 4.69 3.27
C ASP A 244 -15.80 5.49 3.97
N ARG A 245 -14.84 4.81 4.56
CA ARG A 245 -13.69 5.44 5.18
C ARG A 245 -12.76 6.07 4.17
N MET A 246 -12.50 5.41 3.04
CA MET A 246 -11.68 5.95 1.94
C MET A 246 -12.28 7.26 1.41
N THR A 247 -13.62 7.36 1.30
CA THR A 247 -14.30 8.60 0.87
C THR A 247 -14.12 9.76 1.84
N LYS A 248 -13.96 9.47 3.14
CA LYS A 248 -13.72 10.49 4.18
C LYS A 248 -12.25 10.92 4.24
N ILE A 249 -11.32 10.06 3.82
CA ILE A 249 -9.87 10.33 3.86
C ILE A 249 -9.42 11.04 2.59
N ALA A 250 -9.87 10.58 1.43
CA ALA A 250 -9.49 11.17 0.15
C ALA A 250 -10.01 12.59 0.01
N SER A 251 -9.23 13.50 -0.55
CA SER A 251 -9.65 14.88 -0.78
C SER A 251 -10.74 15.01 -1.85
N SER A 252 -10.90 13.98 -2.69
CA SER A 252 -12.02 13.83 -3.62
C SER A 252 -12.20 12.36 -4.02
N PRO A 253 -13.40 11.94 -4.47
CA PRO A 253 -13.63 10.57 -4.94
C PRO A 253 -12.72 10.15 -6.11
N ARG A 254 -12.31 11.09 -6.97
CA ARG A 254 -11.37 10.86 -8.07
C ARG A 254 -10.01 10.39 -7.57
N LEU A 255 -9.60 10.78 -6.37
CA LEU A 255 -8.30 10.45 -5.76
C LEU A 255 -8.33 9.14 -4.96
N ILE A 256 -9.39 8.34 -5.07
CA ILE A 256 -9.44 6.97 -4.56
C ILE A 256 -9.09 6.04 -5.72
N ILE A 257 -7.96 5.34 -5.61
CA ILE A 257 -7.39 4.54 -6.69
C ILE A 257 -7.59 3.06 -6.41
N PRO A 258 -8.35 2.35 -7.23
CA PRO A 258 -8.61 0.92 -7.09
C PRO A 258 -7.39 0.08 -7.44
N GLY A 259 -7.37 -1.18 -6.99
CA GLY A 259 -6.26 -2.10 -7.18
C GLY A 259 -6.02 -2.51 -8.63
N HIS A 260 -7.10 -2.79 -9.40
CA HIS A 260 -6.99 -3.51 -10.66
C HIS A 260 -7.78 -2.92 -11.84
N ASP A 261 -8.35 -1.72 -11.67
CA ASP A 261 -9.19 -1.11 -12.70
C ASP A 261 -8.36 -0.51 -13.85
N PRO A 262 -8.51 -0.99 -15.11
CA PRO A 262 -7.85 -0.38 -16.27
C PRO A 262 -8.29 1.07 -16.52
N ALA A 263 -9.45 1.50 -15.99
CA ALA A 263 -9.91 2.87 -16.10
C ALA A 263 -8.97 3.87 -15.40
N VAL A 264 -8.10 3.45 -14.48
CA VAL A 264 -7.06 4.30 -13.90
C VAL A 264 -6.21 4.94 -15.01
N TYR A 265 -5.84 4.16 -16.03
CA TYR A 265 -4.99 4.61 -17.14
C TYR A 265 -5.71 5.50 -18.16
N GLN A 266 -7.03 5.65 -18.03
CA GLN A 266 -7.86 6.54 -18.83
C GLN A 266 -8.23 7.82 -18.09
N ARG A 267 -8.32 7.75 -16.74
CA ARG A 267 -8.76 8.87 -15.89
C ARG A 267 -7.65 9.87 -15.56
N PHE A 268 -6.39 9.45 -15.69
CA PHE A 268 -5.23 10.26 -15.31
C PHE A 268 -4.28 10.51 -16.49
N PRO A 269 -3.54 11.62 -16.50
CA PRO A 269 -2.65 11.95 -17.60
C PRO A 269 -1.52 10.92 -17.74
N SER A 270 -1.34 10.42 -18.95
CA SER A 270 -0.23 9.53 -19.29
C SER A 270 1.09 10.30 -19.29
N VAL A 271 2.09 9.73 -18.63
CA VAL A 271 3.46 10.29 -18.57
C VAL A 271 4.51 9.29 -19.09
N GLY A 272 4.06 8.15 -19.60
CA GLY A 272 4.88 7.11 -20.19
C GLY A 272 4.04 5.91 -20.60
N LYS A 273 4.63 4.94 -21.32
CA LYS A 273 3.92 3.71 -21.69
C LYS A 273 3.50 2.94 -20.42
N GLY A 274 2.19 2.78 -20.21
CA GLY A 274 1.65 2.11 -19.03
C GLY A 274 1.84 2.87 -17.73
N VAL A 275 2.10 4.19 -17.78
CA VAL A 275 2.31 5.02 -16.60
C VAL A 275 1.42 6.25 -16.64
N VAL A 276 0.67 6.47 -15.57
CA VAL A 276 -0.12 7.70 -15.38
C VAL A 276 0.24 8.38 -14.07
N ARG A 277 0.14 9.69 -14.03
CA ARG A 277 0.34 10.50 -12.83
C ARG A 277 -1.01 10.76 -12.17
N ILE A 278 -1.13 10.35 -10.90
CA ILE A 278 -2.32 10.56 -10.08
C ILE A 278 -2.30 11.98 -9.51
N GLN A 279 -3.26 12.81 -9.88
CA GLN A 279 -3.39 14.21 -9.42
C GLN A 279 -4.82 14.76 -9.60
#